data_09ccb472f319397c1fe44bde6ba1aaf3
#
_entry.id   09ccb472f319397c1fe44bde6ba1aaf3
#
_cell.length_a   1.000
_cell.length_b   1.000
_cell.length_c   1.000
_cell.angle_alpha   90.00
_cell.angle_beta   90.00
_cell.angle_gamma   90.00
#
_symmetry.space_group_name_H-M   'P 1'
#
loop_
_entity.id
_entity.type
_entity.pdbx_description
1 polymer ?
#
loop_
_entity_poly.entity_id
_entity_poly.type
_entity_poly.pdbx_seq_one_letter_code
_entity_poly.pdbx_strand_id
1 'polypeptide(L)'
;MTRCMLATAALLALAGPAAAQPPALKAPIASKPAFLTTVGQSADIEMVKVLLDRSGVPHKDSPQAKAGELGPSGTKTLVVVLGGSTKGLGAAGISADAEVERARALLAEAKRLGMTIIGVHVGGEARRGQLSDRFIQAAVPACQYLVVVADGDKDGFITKLAGGAIPIDKVDRMSKAVDPLQKAFK
;
A
#
# COMPACT_ATOMS: atom_id res chain seq x y z
N MET A 1 -60.09 -36.98 -15.82
CA MET A 1 -58.74 -36.90 -16.40
C MET A 1 -58.21 -35.48 -16.13
N THR A 2 -57.55 -35.28 -14.98
CA THR A 2 -57.07 -33.95 -14.54
C THR A 2 -55.56 -33.88 -14.76
N ARG A 3 -55.12 -33.04 -15.68
CA ARG A 3 -53.70 -32.83 -16.00
C ARG A 3 -53.13 -31.80 -15.01
N CYS A 4 -52.20 -32.26 -14.16
CA CYS A 4 -51.42 -31.41 -13.30
C CYS A 4 -50.26 -30.83 -14.08
N MET A 5 -50.20 -29.50 -14.29
CA MET A 5 -49.06 -28.78 -14.87
C MET A 5 -48.10 -28.43 -13.74
N LEU A 6 -46.92 -29.05 -13.72
CA LEU A 6 -45.79 -28.65 -12.90
C LEU A 6 -45.11 -27.44 -13.58
N ALA A 7 -45.15 -26.28 -12.91
CA ALA A 7 -44.40 -25.11 -13.30
C ALA A 7 -42.98 -25.21 -12.66
N THR A 8 -41.97 -25.41 -13.46
CA THR A 8 -40.56 -25.36 -13.07
C THR A 8 -40.12 -23.89 -13.06
N ALA A 9 -39.95 -23.34 -11.88
CA ALA A 9 -39.33 -22.03 -11.70
C ALA A 9 -37.81 -22.13 -11.84
N ALA A 10 -37.26 -21.59 -12.93
CA ALA A 10 -35.82 -21.48 -13.14
C ALA A 10 -35.28 -20.32 -12.27
N LEU A 11 -34.46 -20.65 -11.29
CA LEU A 11 -33.75 -19.69 -10.46
C LEU A 11 -32.55 -19.12 -11.25
N LEU A 12 -32.68 -17.93 -11.81
CA LEU A 12 -31.58 -17.24 -12.46
C LEU A 12 -30.64 -16.69 -11.38
N ALA A 13 -29.51 -17.34 -11.15
CA ALA A 13 -28.44 -16.84 -10.29
C ALA A 13 -27.76 -15.64 -10.99
N LEU A 14 -28.00 -14.43 -10.50
CA LEU A 14 -27.23 -13.25 -10.88
C LEU A 14 -25.80 -13.39 -10.32
N ALA A 15 -24.87 -13.86 -11.14
CA ALA A 15 -23.46 -13.74 -10.87
C ALA A 15 -23.09 -12.24 -10.94
N GLY A 16 -22.88 -11.62 -9.78
CA GLY A 16 -22.33 -10.27 -9.71
C GLY A 16 -20.94 -10.23 -10.36
N PRO A 17 -20.50 -9.07 -10.89
CA PRO A 17 -19.18 -8.96 -11.50
C PRO A 17 -18.12 -9.31 -10.46
N ALA A 18 -17.37 -10.39 -10.69
CA ALA A 18 -16.19 -10.70 -9.91
C ALA A 18 -15.22 -9.52 -10.06
N ALA A 19 -14.89 -8.86 -8.95
CA ALA A 19 -13.91 -7.78 -8.96
C ALA A 19 -12.60 -8.33 -9.53
N ALA A 20 -12.20 -7.83 -10.70
CA ALA A 20 -10.96 -8.24 -11.34
C ALA A 20 -9.79 -7.99 -10.38
N GLN A 21 -8.97 -9.01 -10.17
CA GLN A 21 -7.76 -8.84 -9.35
C GLN A 21 -6.85 -7.82 -10.03
N PRO A 22 -6.27 -6.86 -9.27
CA PRO A 22 -5.35 -5.90 -9.84
C PRO A 22 -4.15 -6.64 -10.45
N PRO A 23 -3.60 -6.13 -11.56
CA PRO A 23 -2.47 -6.76 -12.21
C PRO A 23 -1.24 -6.74 -11.31
N ALA A 24 -0.40 -7.78 -11.39
CA ALA A 24 0.94 -7.77 -10.83
C ALA A 24 1.86 -6.82 -11.62
N LEU A 25 2.97 -6.39 -11.00
CA LEU A 25 3.94 -5.52 -11.66
C LEU A 25 4.64 -6.28 -12.82
N LYS A 26 4.59 -5.70 -14.03
CA LYS A 26 5.13 -6.34 -15.24
C LYS A 26 6.59 -5.99 -15.54
N ALA A 27 7.04 -4.81 -15.12
CA ALA A 27 8.39 -4.30 -15.40
C ALA A 27 8.85 -3.35 -14.28
N PRO A 28 10.16 -3.15 -14.09
CA PRO A 28 10.68 -2.18 -13.13
C PRO A 28 10.18 -0.76 -13.42
N ILE A 29 9.72 -0.07 -12.37
CA ILE A 29 9.19 1.29 -12.46
C ILE A 29 9.97 2.30 -11.62
N ALA A 30 10.78 1.82 -10.69
CA ALA A 30 11.47 2.61 -9.68
C ALA A 30 12.96 2.70 -9.93
N SER A 31 13.59 3.75 -9.42
CA SER A 31 15.03 3.97 -9.49
C SER A 31 15.65 3.99 -8.09
N LYS A 32 16.85 3.45 -7.97
CA LYS A 32 17.68 3.52 -6.75
C LYS A 32 18.43 4.87 -6.69
N PRO A 33 18.71 5.39 -5.49
CA PRO A 33 18.23 4.94 -4.19
C PRO A 33 16.78 5.34 -3.92
N ALA A 34 16.13 4.71 -2.93
CA ALA A 34 14.81 5.08 -2.46
C ALA A 34 14.86 6.06 -1.28
N PHE A 35 13.80 6.85 -1.10
CA PHE A 35 13.49 7.54 0.13
C PHE A 35 12.38 6.78 0.86
N LEU A 36 12.61 6.36 2.10
CA LEU A 36 11.69 5.55 2.88
C LEU A 36 11.05 6.37 4.00
N THR A 37 9.73 6.30 4.13
CA THR A 37 8.98 6.97 5.21
C THR A 37 7.76 6.16 5.62
N THR A 38 7.06 6.64 6.66
CA THR A 38 5.78 6.04 7.07
C THR A 38 4.59 6.92 6.68
N VAL A 39 3.43 6.28 6.56
CA VAL A 39 2.12 6.93 6.59
C VAL A 39 1.30 6.26 7.68
N GLY A 40 1.19 6.96 8.85
CA GLY A 40 0.56 6.47 10.06
C GLY A 40 1.53 6.08 11.20
N GLN A 41 2.81 6.39 11.05
CA GLN A 41 3.85 6.20 12.08
C GLN A 41 3.99 4.74 12.56
N SER A 42 3.83 3.77 11.62
CA SER A 42 4.01 2.35 11.94
C SER A 42 5.48 2.01 12.17
N ALA A 43 5.75 1.24 13.23
CA ALA A 43 7.07 0.65 13.47
C ALA A 43 7.48 -0.38 12.39
N ASP A 44 6.58 -0.76 11.51
CA ASP A 44 6.89 -1.67 10.40
C ASP A 44 7.92 -1.10 9.42
N ILE A 45 8.24 0.21 9.53
CA ILE A 45 9.33 0.83 8.77
C ILE A 45 10.66 0.11 9.00
N GLU A 46 10.94 -0.34 10.22
CA GLU A 46 12.18 -1.08 10.53
C GLU A 46 12.26 -2.39 9.78
N MET A 47 11.12 -3.04 9.59
CA MET A 47 11.05 -4.27 8.80
C MET A 47 11.21 -3.98 7.30
N VAL A 48 10.62 -2.88 6.82
CA VAL A 48 10.74 -2.49 5.40
C VAL A 48 12.18 -2.06 5.07
N LYS A 49 12.93 -1.44 5.99
CA LYS A 49 14.38 -1.20 5.84
C LYS A 49 15.11 -2.50 5.54
N VAL A 50 14.91 -3.53 6.38
CA VAL A 50 15.52 -4.85 6.17
C VAL A 50 15.12 -5.48 4.84
N LEU A 51 13.85 -5.29 4.41
CA LEU A 51 13.39 -5.82 3.13
C LEU A 51 14.05 -5.09 1.95
N LEU A 52 14.21 -3.78 2.01
CA LEU A 52 14.92 -3.00 0.98
C LEU A 52 16.40 -3.38 0.90
N ASP A 53 17.07 -3.54 2.04
CA ASP A 53 18.46 -4.01 2.08
C ASP A 53 18.62 -5.38 1.40
N ARG A 54 17.74 -6.33 1.76
CA ARG A 54 17.73 -7.66 1.15
C ARG A 54 17.39 -7.66 -0.33
N SER A 55 16.63 -6.66 -0.78
CA SER A 55 16.29 -6.44 -2.19
C SER A 55 17.40 -5.72 -2.96
N GLY A 56 18.52 -5.37 -2.31
CA GLY A 56 19.61 -4.60 -2.92
C GLY A 56 19.19 -3.18 -3.32
N VAL A 57 18.30 -2.55 -2.51
CA VAL A 57 17.80 -1.19 -2.73
C VAL A 57 18.38 -0.26 -1.67
N PRO A 58 19.45 0.50 -1.98
CA PRO A 58 19.94 1.56 -1.10
C PRO A 58 18.84 2.56 -0.79
N HIS A 59 18.77 3.00 0.45
CA HIS A 59 17.71 3.93 0.85
C HIS A 59 18.19 4.92 1.93
N LYS A 60 17.49 6.05 1.99
CA LYS A 60 17.51 7.00 3.11
C LYS A 60 16.16 6.90 3.78
N ASP A 61 16.11 6.93 5.10
CA ASP A 61 14.86 6.87 5.84
C ASP A 61 14.64 8.08 6.74
N SER A 62 13.40 8.53 6.78
CA SER A 62 12.89 9.55 7.71
C SER A 62 11.43 9.19 8.03
N PRO A 63 11.15 8.56 9.19
CA PRO A 63 9.79 8.12 9.53
C PRO A 63 8.75 9.25 9.52
N GLN A 64 9.16 10.45 9.90
CA GLN A 64 8.32 11.65 9.95
C GLN A 64 8.63 12.64 8.82
N ALA A 65 9.13 12.17 7.69
CA ALA A 65 9.52 13.00 6.57
C ALA A 65 8.47 14.05 6.21
N LYS A 66 8.91 15.27 5.99
CA LYS A 66 8.09 16.37 5.49
C LYS A 66 8.28 16.55 3.98
N ALA A 67 7.33 17.17 3.33
CA ALA A 67 7.37 17.44 1.89
C ALA A 67 8.69 18.10 1.44
N GLY A 68 9.18 19.07 2.18
CA GLY A 68 10.42 19.79 1.88
C GLY A 68 11.70 18.95 1.90
N GLU A 69 11.68 17.75 2.46
CA GLU A 69 12.85 16.85 2.51
C GLU A 69 13.03 16.06 1.20
N LEU A 70 11.98 15.90 0.40
CA LEU A 70 12.02 15.04 -0.80
C LEU A 70 12.93 15.62 -1.89
N GLY A 71 12.81 16.90 -2.21
CA GLY A 71 13.64 17.54 -3.23
C GLY A 71 15.14 17.45 -2.93
N PRO A 72 15.61 17.89 -1.74
CA PRO A 72 17.01 17.80 -1.33
C PRO A 72 17.53 16.36 -1.20
N SER A 73 16.66 15.37 -1.04
CA SER A 73 17.06 13.96 -0.96
C SER A 73 17.78 13.47 -2.21
N GLY A 74 17.46 14.03 -3.38
CA GLY A 74 17.97 13.63 -4.68
C GLY A 74 17.45 12.29 -5.17
N THR A 75 16.50 11.66 -4.45
CA THR A 75 15.92 10.37 -4.82
C THR A 75 14.79 10.51 -5.83
N LYS A 76 14.55 9.47 -6.63
CA LYS A 76 13.44 9.43 -7.62
C LYS A 76 12.32 8.48 -7.22
N THR A 77 12.49 7.78 -6.10
CA THR A 77 11.52 6.81 -5.59
C THR A 77 11.22 7.10 -4.14
N LEU A 78 9.93 7.17 -3.81
CA LEU A 78 9.41 7.24 -2.45
C LEU A 78 8.76 5.91 -2.10
N VAL A 79 9.26 5.25 -1.06
CA VAL A 79 8.64 4.06 -0.47
C VAL A 79 7.90 4.51 0.78
N VAL A 80 6.59 4.24 0.84
CA VAL A 80 5.74 4.59 1.98
C VAL A 80 5.24 3.34 2.68
N VAL A 81 5.54 3.23 3.97
CA VAL A 81 5.04 2.15 4.82
C VAL A 81 3.64 2.50 5.27
N LEU A 82 2.67 1.64 4.92
CA LEU A 82 1.24 1.88 5.13
C LEU A 82 0.76 1.20 6.41
N GLY A 83 0.27 1.99 7.35
CA GLY A 83 -0.34 1.47 8.58
C GLY A 83 -0.23 2.42 9.77
N GLY A 84 -1.27 2.46 10.59
CA GLY A 84 -1.36 3.33 11.76
C GLY A 84 -0.78 2.70 13.02
N SER A 85 -0.15 3.53 13.86
CA SER A 85 0.30 3.15 15.18
C SER A 85 0.00 4.24 16.19
N THR A 86 -0.94 3.99 17.12
CA THR A 86 -1.22 4.93 18.21
C THR A 86 0.03 5.23 19.03
N LYS A 87 0.83 4.20 19.32
CA LYS A 87 2.11 4.36 20.02
C LYS A 87 3.10 5.20 19.19
N GLY A 88 3.18 4.96 17.87
CA GLY A 88 4.03 5.72 16.97
C GLY A 88 3.62 7.18 16.87
N LEU A 89 2.33 7.48 16.74
CA LEU A 89 1.80 8.84 16.74
C LEU A 89 2.10 9.56 18.05
N GLY A 90 1.92 8.88 19.20
CA GLY A 90 2.26 9.42 20.51
C GLY A 90 3.75 9.70 20.64
N ALA A 91 4.62 8.81 20.21
CA ALA A 91 6.06 9.02 20.22
C ALA A 91 6.52 10.16 19.30
N ALA A 92 5.82 10.35 18.17
CA ALA A 92 6.04 11.46 17.25
C ALA A 92 5.46 12.79 17.75
N GLY A 93 4.64 12.77 18.80
CA GLY A 93 3.97 13.97 19.34
C GLY A 93 2.92 14.56 18.40
N ILE A 94 2.30 13.75 17.53
CA ILE A 94 1.34 14.22 16.51
C ILE A 94 -0.01 13.51 16.64
N SER A 95 -1.08 14.22 16.27
CA SER A 95 -2.41 13.64 16.17
C SER A 95 -2.57 12.85 14.88
N ALA A 96 -3.59 11.99 14.82
CA ALA A 96 -3.94 11.27 13.59
C ALA A 96 -4.32 12.24 12.44
N ASP A 97 -4.97 13.37 12.75
CA ASP A 97 -5.31 14.39 11.77
C ASP A 97 -4.06 15.05 11.19
N ALA A 98 -3.14 15.47 12.06
CA ALA A 98 -1.88 16.08 11.65
C ALA A 98 -1.04 15.11 10.80
N GLU A 99 -1.06 13.82 11.11
CA GLU A 99 -0.38 12.80 10.30
C GLU A 99 -1.01 12.62 8.92
N VAL A 100 -2.34 12.65 8.82
CA VAL A 100 -3.01 12.62 7.51
C VAL A 100 -2.61 13.83 6.66
N GLU A 101 -2.58 15.02 7.24
CA GLU A 101 -2.17 16.24 6.53
C GLU A 101 -0.69 16.19 6.12
N ARG A 102 0.20 15.74 7.02
CA ARG A 102 1.61 15.52 6.69
C ARG A 102 1.77 14.54 5.52
N ALA A 103 1.07 13.41 5.57
CA ALA A 103 1.12 12.39 4.53
C ALA A 103 0.61 12.91 3.19
N ARG A 104 -0.51 13.63 3.18
CA ARG A 104 -1.06 14.25 1.96
C ARG A 104 -0.09 15.24 1.33
N ALA A 105 0.50 16.13 2.13
CA ALA A 105 1.48 17.10 1.66
C ALA A 105 2.73 16.41 1.08
N LEU A 106 3.23 15.38 1.76
CA LEU A 106 4.37 14.57 1.30
C LEU A 106 4.09 13.88 -0.04
N LEU A 107 2.95 13.23 -0.17
CA LEU A 107 2.56 12.50 -1.39
C LEU A 107 2.30 13.46 -2.56
N ALA A 108 1.70 14.64 -2.29
CA ALA A 108 1.52 15.67 -3.30
C ALA A 108 2.86 16.21 -3.81
N GLU A 109 3.82 16.43 -2.92
CA GLU A 109 5.17 16.87 -3.29
C GLU A 109 5.92 15.79 -4.08
N ALA A 110 5.83 14.52 -3.66
CA ALA A 110 6.41 13.41 -4.42
C ALA A 110 5.89 13.35 -5.86
N LYS A 111 4.57 13.53 -6.03
CA LYS A 111 3.95 13.63 -7.37
C LYS A 111 4.46 14.84 -8.15
N ARG A 112 4.55 16.01 -7.51
CA ARG A 112 5.09 17.24 -8.15
C ARG A 112 6.52 17.07 -8.62
N LEU A 113 7.33 16.33 -7.86
CA LEU A 113 8.73 16.02 -8.20
C LEU A 113 8.87 14.87 -9.23
N GLY A 114 7.75 14.27 -9.67
CA GLY A 114 7.77 13.12 -10.58
C GLY A 114 8.36 11.86 -9.98
N MET A 115 8.32 11.71 -8.65
CA MET A 115 8.82 10.51 -7.97
C MET A 115 7.87 9.32 -8.19
N THR A 116 8.43 8.14 -8.33
CA THR A 116 7.67 6.88 -8.24
C THR A 116 7.32 6.62 -6.78
N ILE A 117 6.04 6.42 -6.47
CA ILE A 117 5.56 6.15 -5.11
C ILE A 117 5.18 4.67 -5.00
N ILE A 118 5.83 3.94 -4.09
CA ILE A 118 5.57 2.53 -3.81
C ILE A 118 4.98 2.42 -2.40
N GLY A 119 3.77 1.89 -2.28
CA GLY A 119 3.15 1.60 -0.99
C GLY A 119 3.46 0.19 -0.52
N VAL A 120 3.83 0.04 0.75
CA VAL A 120 4.21 -1.26 1.33
C VAL A 120 3.41 -1.50 2.61
N HIS A 121 2.58 -2.55 2.63
CA HIS A 121 1.82 -2.98 3.81
C HIS A 121 2.25 -4.40 4.19
N VAL A 122 3.14 -4.51 5.18
CA VAL A 122 3.74 -5.80 5.57
C VAL A 122 3.29 -6.31 6.93
N GLY A 123 2.55 -5.52 7.67
CA GLY A 123 2.08 -5.88 9.01
C GLY A 123 0.85 -6.80 9.03
N GLY A 124 0.27 -7.11 7.86
CA GLY A 124 -0.87 -7.99 7.73
C GLY A 124 -2.11 -7.52 8.48
N GLU A 125 -2.98 -8.46 8.86
CA GLU A 125 -4.25 -8.19 9.56
C GLU A 125 -4.03 -7.45 10.88
N ALA A 126 -2.95 -7.74 11.61
CA ALA A 126 -2.62 -7.08 12.88
C ALA A 126 -2.34 -5.56 12.74
N ARG A 127 -2.10 -5.09 11.54
CA ARG A 127 -1.90 -3.67 11.20
C ARG A 127 -3.04 -3.06 10.42
N ARG A 128 -4.23 -3.66 10.51
CA ARG A 128 -5.50 -3.15 9.96
C ARG A 128 -6.37 -2.60 11.10
N GLY A 129 -7.45 -1.97 10.76
CA GLY A 129 -8.42 -1.35 11.66
C GLY A 129 -8.57 0.15 11.43
N GLN A 130 -9.54 0.77 12.09
CA GLN A 130 -9.99 2.13 11.79
C GLN A 130 -8.86 3.17 11.65
N LEU A 131 -7.89 3.15 12.55
CA LEU A 131 -6.75 4.08 12.49
C LEU A 131 -5.86 3.80 11.28
N SER A 132 -5.45 2.55 11.07
CA SER A 132 -4.59 2.16 9.94
C SER A 132 -5.29 2.39 8.61
N ASP A 133 -6.55 2.01 8.50
CA ASP A 133 -7.34 2.10 7.27
C ASP A 133 -7.50 3.55 6.82
N ARG A 134 -7.60 4.49 7.76
CA ARG A 134 -7.61 5.92 7.47
C ARG A 134 -6.32 6.38 6.74
N PHE A 135 -5.17 5.91 7.18
CA PHE A 135 -3.88 6.25 6.56
C PHE A 135 -3.68 5.52 5.23
N ILE A 136 -4.06 4.26 5.16
CA ILE A 136 -4.05 3.45 3.93
C ILE A 136 -4.92 4.13 2.86
N GLN A 137 -6.13 4.56 3.22
CA GLN A 137 -7.04 5.29 2.33
C GLN A 137 -6.45 6.61 1.81
N ALA A 138 -5.72 7.33 2.66
CA ALA A 138 -5.09 8.58 2.27
C ALA A 138 -3.90 8.39 1.30
N ALA A 139 -3.20 7.24 1.39
CA ALA A 139 -1.94 7.03 0.67
C ALA A 139 -2.07 6.19 -0.60
N VAL A 140 -2.88 5.12 -0.58
CA VAL A 140 -2.97 4.16 -1.70
C VAL A 140 -3.27 4.82 -3.04
N PRO A 141 -4.22 5.78 -3.17
CA PRO A 141 -4.51 6.41 -4.47
C PRO A 141 -3.35 7.26 -5.04
N ALA A 142 -2.31 7.51 -4.23
CA ALA A 142 -1.12 8.22 -4.68
C ALA A 142 -0.02 7.30 -5.21
N CYS A 143 -0.09 6.00 -4.93
CA CYS A 143 0.93 5.02 -5.29
C CYS A 143 0.83 4.62 -6.78
N GLN A 144 1.97 4.24 -7.35
CA GLN A 144 2.06 3.60 -8.66
C GLN A 144 2.21 2.08 -8.55
N TYR A 145 2.51 1.58 -7.37
CA TYR A 145 2.66 0.16 -7.10
C TYR A 145 2.47 -0.14 -5.61
N LEU A 146 1.97 -1.33 -5.31
CA LEU A 146 1.74 -1.80 -3.95
C LEU A 146 2.34 -3.18 -3.72
N VAL A 147 2.99 -3.37 -2.58
CA VAL A 147 3.40 -4.67 -2.04
C VAL A 147 2.64 -4.90 -0.75
N VAL A 148 1.85 -5.95 -0.69
CA VAL A 148 0.90 -6.17 0.41
C VAL A 148 1.00 -7.60 0.92
N VAL A 149 1.14 -7.79 2.23
CA VAL A 149 0.95 -9.10 2.85
C VAL A 149 -0.53 -9.45 2.78
N ALA A 150 -0.84 -10.60 2.17
CA ALA A 150 -2.18 -10.96 1.72
C ALA A 150 -3.25 -10.96 2.83
N ASP A 151 -2.89 -11.35 4.05
CA ASP A 151 -3.81 -11.35 5.17
C ASP A 151 -4.23 -9.92 5.62
N GLY A 152 -3.43 -8.91 5.30
CA GLY A 152 -3.78 -7.50 5.49
C GLY A 152 -4.79 -6.95 4.49
N ASP A 153 -5.16 -7.73 3.47
CA ASP A 153 -6.15 -7.33 2.45
C ASP A 153 -7.16 -8.45 2.16
N LYS A 154 -7.49 -9.27 3.16
CA LYS A 154 -8.50 -10.34 3.06
C LYS A 154 -9.89 -9.81 2.70
N ASP A 155 -10.22 -8.62 3.18
CA ASP A 155 -11.47 -7.91 2.91
C ASP A 155 -11.47 -7.16 1.56
N GLY A 156 -10.34 -7.15 0.86
CA GLY A 156 -10.18 -6.45 -0.41
C GLY A 156 -10.15 -4.92 -0.30
N PHE A 157 -9.98 -4.37 0.89
CA PHE A 157 -10.00 -2.93 1.12
C PHE A 157 -8.89 -2.20 0.33
N ILE A 158 -7.64 -2.67 0.45
CA ILE A 158 -6.49 -2.10 -0.27
C ILE A 158 -6.65 -2.30 -1.78
N THR A 159 -7.06 -3.50 -2.19
CA THR A 159 -7.37 -3.83 -3.59
C THR A 159 -8.44 -2.90 -4.18
N LYS A 160 -9.51 -2.62 -3.43
CA LYS A 160 -10.57 -1.69 -3.84
C LYS A 160 -10.06 -0.26 -3.99
N LEU A 161 -9.22 0.21 -3.07
CA LEU A 161 -8.60 1.54 -3.15
C LEU A 161 -7.66 1.68 -4.34
N ALA A 162 -7.00 0.62 -4.75
CA ALA A 162 -6.14 0.59 -5.95
C ALA A 162 -6.95 0.69 -7.26
N GLY A 163 -8.26 0.43 -7.23
CA GLY A 163 -9.18 0.66 -8.34
C GLY A 163 -8.89 -0.14 -9.62
N GLY A 164 -8.12 -1.24 -9.53
CA GLY A 164 -7.72 -2.06 -10.69
C GLY A 164 -6.65 -1.42 -11.58
N ALA A 165 -6.28 -0.15 -11.34
CA ALA A 165 -5.28 0.58 -12.11
C ALA A 165 -3.87 0.49 -11.52
N ILE A 166 -3.77 0.38 -10.18
CA ILE A 166 -2.49 0.29 -9.48
C ILE A 166 -2.11 -1.19 -9.36
N PRO A 167 -0.96 -1.62 -9.90
CA PRO A 167 -0.47 -2.99 -9.73
C PRO A 167 -0.25 -3.32 -8.25
N ILE A 168 -0.64 -4.54 -7.85
CA ILE A 168 -0.45 -5.04 -6.49
C ILE A 168 0.19 -6.42 -6.55
N ASP A 169 1.32 -6.59 -5.90
CA ASP A 169 1.85 -7.91 -5.60
C ASP A 169 1.48 -8.29 -4.15
N LYS A 170 0.63 -9.30 -4.02
CA LYS A 170 0.26 -9.90 -2.74
C LYS A 170 1.20 -11.04 -2.40
N VAL A 171 1.74 -11.01 -1.19
CA VAL A 171 2.68 -12.03 -0.69
C VAL A 171 2.11 -12.72 0.56
N ASP A 172 2.39 -13.99 0.73
CA ASP A 172 1.86 -14.77 1.85
C ASP A 172 2.37 -14.29 3.22
N ARG A 173 3.60 -13.75 3.24
CA ARG A 173 4.26 -13.28 4.45
C ARG A 173 5.30 -12.20 4.14
N MET A 174 5.62 -11.40 5.15
CA MET A 174 6.55 -10.28 5.07
C MET A 174 7.88 -10.62 4.35
N SER A 175 8.51 -11.73 4.67
CA SER A 175 9.80 -12.11 4.07
C SER A 175 9.75 -12.33 2.56
N LYS A 176 8.57 -12.58 1.99
CA LYS A 176 8.34 -12.72 0.55
C LYS A 176 8.20 -11.37 -0.18
N ALA A 177 8.13 -10.27 0.55
CA ALA A 177 8.10 -8.93 -0.05
C ALA A 177 9.44 -8.52 -0.69
N VAL A 178 10.52 -9.25 -0.42
CA VAL A 178 11.84 -9.02 -1.06
C VAL A 178 11.75 -9.15 -2.58
N ASP A 179 11.12 -10.21 -3.09
CA ASP A 179 11.05 -10.47 -4.52
C ASP A 179 10.32 -9.37 -5.31
N PRO A 180 9.08 -8.96 -4.94
CA PRO A 180 8.39 -7.88 -5.61
C PRO A 180 9.09 -6.52 -5.44
N LEU A 181 9.70 -6.23 -4.29
CA LEU A 181 10.50 -5.02 -4.12
C LEU A 181 11.71 -5.03 -5.05
N GLN A 182 12.47 -6.12 -5.13
CA GLN A 182 13.61 -6.24 -6.03
C GLN A 182 13.19 -6.02 -7.50
N LYS A 183 12.07 -6.61 -7.93
CA LYS A 183 11.53 -6.47 -9.29
C LYS A 183 11.08 -5.04 -9.60
N ALA A 184 10.67 -4.27 -8.62
CA ALA A 184 10.20 -2.90 -8.82
C ALA A 184 11.30 -1.93 -9.20
N PHE A 185 12.56 -2.20 -8.83
CA PHE A 185 13.69 -1.31 -9.04
C PHE A 185 14.58 -1.74 -10.22
N LYS A 186 15.07 -0.71 -10.92
CA LYS A 186 16.10 -0.83 -11.97
C LYS A 186 17.48 -0.90 -11.36
#